data_a635ec149bf089352949679d18c765ed
#
_entry.id   a635ec149bf089352949679d18c765ed
#
_cell.length_a   1.000
_cell.length_b   1.000
_cell.length_c   1.000
_cell.angle_alpha   90.00
_cell.angle_beta   90.00
_cell.angle_gamma   90.00
#
_symmetry.space_group_name_H-M   'P 1'
#
loop_
_entity.id
_entity.type
_entity.pdbx_description
1 polymer ?
#
loop_
_entity_poly.entity_id
_entity_poly.type
_entity_poly.pdbx_seq_one_letter_code
_entity_poly.pdbx_strand_id
1 'polypeptide(L)'
;MEGGHSHPRILHHKDATGAELVDKMVCAAKQQKNIEILEYTYLCEISKSGSGFAFDLLQPDGSHQFGTSQFTVFATGGIGRVYEYTTNSAIATGDGIAFAHAMGAKIQELSWIQFHPTAFAHKDRERFLISESVRGEGAWLLNCKHERFVSKYDPRGELAPRDVVSHAIILESQRLHSEEFYIDITRENPDYIRGRFPMIYQHLLEAGFDMTKDQIPVFPCQHYLMGGIAVDLHARTTVDGLYAVGECSRTGVHGHNRLASNSLLEAVVFSKAAAEDINQKLNTFSYPPVPPADFHPETRTNQLDTGLRTEIRSIMQETYFVIPQYSQIPAGYQRVREILHHLNTANIAFDPNYIEARSLATIATIIL
;
A
#
# COMPACT_ATOMS: atom_id res chain seq x y z
N MET A 1 -7.82 19.13 13.11
CA MET A 1 -6.56 19.39 12.32
C MET A 1 -5.72 18.14 12.42
N GLU A 2 -5.20 17.63 11.33
CA GLU A 2 -4.32 16.43 11.36
C GLU A 2 -2.87 16.81 11.67
N GLY A 3 -2.10 15.86 12.22
CA GLY A 3 -0.71 16.09 12.61
C GLY A 3 0.16 16.54 11.45
N GLY A 4 1.08 17.49 11.70
CA GLY A 4 1.95 18.07 10.69
C GLY A 4 1.34 19.12 9.77
N HIS A 5 0.01 19.28 9.77
CA HIS A 5 -0.66 20.36 9.03
C HIS A 5 -0.67 21.67 9.83
N SER A 6 -0.36 22.80 9.15
CA SER A 6 -0.38 24.14 9.76
C SER A 6 -1.78 24.75 9.83
N HIS A 7 -2.72 24.28 8.99
CA HIS A 7 -4.11 24.76 8.91
C HIS A 7 -5.07 23.62 8.56
N PRO A 8 -6.37 23.72 8.97
CA PRO A 8 -7.42 22.81 8.50
C PRO A 8 -7.69 23.10 7.01
N ARG A 9 -7.14 22.27 6.10
CA ARG A 9 -7.25 22.45 4.65
C ARG A 9 -7.76 21.23 3.90
N ILE A 10 -8.04 20.14 4.60
CA ILE A 10 -8.38 18.86 3.99
C ILE A 10 -9.87 18.88 3.65
N LEU A 11 -10.17 18.73 2.35
CA LEU A 11 -11.53 18.44 1.90
C LEU A 11 -11.82 16.97 2.20
N HIS A 12 -12.97 16.70 2.79
CA HIS A 12 -13.32 15.34 3.18
C HIS A 12 -14.83 15.08 3.10
N HIS A 13 -15.20 13.85 2.86
CA HIS A 13 -16.57 13.35 2.99
C HIS A 13 -16.67 12.52 4.27
N LYS A 14 -17.04 13.14 5.39
CA LYS A 14 -17.03 12.53 6.73
C LYS A 14 -15.68 11.85 7.01
N ASP A 15 -15.69 10.53 7.30
CA ASP A 15 -14.53 9.66 7.45
C ASP A 15 -14.36 8.66 6.28
N ALA A 16 -15.03 8.88 5.13
CA ALA A 16 -15.11 7.99 3.97
C ALA A 16 -14.67 8.64 2.64
N THR A 17 -13.76 9.61 2.68
CA THR A 17 -13.36 10.40 1.50
C THR A 17 -12.84 9.54 0.35
N GLY A 18 -12.04 8.51 0.64
CA GLY A 18 -11.50 7.61 -0.37
C GLY A 18 -12.60 6.83 -1.10
N ALA A 19 -13.56 6.28 -0.36
CA ALA A 19 -14.68 5.53 -0.93
C ALA A 19 -15.54 6.41 -1.84
N GLU A 20 -15.89 7.63 -1.40
CA GLU A 20 -16.67 8.59 -2.20
C GLU A 20 -15.96 8.95 -3.50
N LEU A 21 -14.65 9.21 -3.46
CA LEU A 21 -13.87 9.56 -4.65
C LEU A 21 -13.83 8.39 -5.64
N VAL A 22 -13.52 7.18 -5.17
CA VAL A 22 -13.41 5.98 -6.02
C VAL A 22 -14.76 5.67 -6.68
N ASP A 23 -15.85 5.73 -5.92
CA ASP A 23 -17.19 5.45 -6.42
C ASP A 23 -17.57 6.38 -7.59
N LYS A 24 -17.33 7.69 -7.43
CA LYS A 24 -17.57 8.70 -8.48
C LYS A 24 -16.70 8.47 -9.71
N MET A 25 -15.42 8.16 -9.53
CA MET A 25 -14.51 7.95 -10.66
C MET A 25 -14.82 6.65 -11.41
N VAL A 26 -15.13 5.55 -10.71
CA VAL A 26 -15.54 4.29 -11.33
C VAL A 26 -16.85 4.45 -12.09
N CYS A 27 -17.85 5.14 -11.51
CA CYS A 27 -19.09 5.45 -12.22
C CYS A 27 -18.84 6.25 -13.50
N ALA A 28 -17.95 7.26 -13.44
CA ALA A 28 -17.60 8.05 -14.63
C ALA A 28 -16.87 7.22 -15.69
N ALA A 29 -15.94 6.33 -15.29
CA ALA A 29 -15.22 5.44 -16.21
C ALA A 29 -16.18 4.46 -16.92
N LYS A 30 -17.10 3.85 -16.18
CA LYS A 30 -18.11 2.92 -16.74
C LYS A 30 -19.04 3.56 -17.79
N GLN A 31 -19.17 4.89 -17.81
CA GLN A 31 -19.95 5.61 -18.82
C GLN A 31 -19.18 5.87 -20.12
N GLN A 32 -17.88 5.65 -20.15
CA GLN A 32 -17.05 5.89 -21.33
C GLN A 32 -17.01 4.64 -22.22
N LYS A 33 -17.36 4.80 -23.50
CA LYS A 33 -17.41 3.67 -24.47
C LYS A 33 -16.02 3.15 -24.87
N ASN A 34 -15.00 3.93 -24.67
CA ASN A 34 -13.59 3.62 -25.00
C ASN A 34 -12.79 3.10 -23.81
N ILE A 35 -13.45 2.84 -22.68
CA ILE A 35 -12.83 2.23 -21.49
C ILE A 35 -13.43 0.85 -21.29
N GLU A 36 -12.60 -0.17 -21.27
CA GLU A 36 -12.92 -1.53 -20.88
C GLU A 36 -12.35 -1.79 -19.49
N ILE A 37 -13.17 -2.31 -18.57
CA ILE A 37 -12.77 -2.65 -17.20
C ILE A 37 -12.82 -4.17 -17.08
N LEU A 38 -11.65 -4.79 -16.86
CA LEU A 38 -11.50 -6.22 -16.65
C LEU A 38 -11.41 -6.50 -15.17
N GLU A 39 -12.55 -6.79 -14.54
CA GLU A 39 -12.61 -7.12 -13.11
C GLU A 39 -12.12 -8.56 -12.87
N TYR A 40 -11.51 -8.81 -11.69
CA TYR A 40 -10.98 -10.12 -11.28
C TYR A 40 -9.94 -10.71 -12.23
N THR A 41 -9.23 -9.87 -12.96
CA THR A 41 -8.22 -10.25 -13.95
C THR A 41 -6.83 -9.90 -13.43
N TYR A 42 -5.89 -10.85 -13.47
CA TYR A 42 -4.53 -10.68 -12.97
C TYR A 42 -3.55 -10.53 -14.13
N LEU A 43 -2.59 -9.61 -14.01
CA LEU A 43 -1.44 -9.54 -14.88
C LEU A 43 -0.44 -10.64 -14.46
N CYS A 44 -0.18 -11.60 -15.33
CA CYS A 44 0.77 -12.70 -15.09
C CYS A 44 2.19 -12.33 -15.51
N GLU A 45 2.31 -11.81 -16.72
CA GLU A 45 3.57 -11.39 -17.33
C GLU A 45 3.38 -10.13 -18.15
N ILE A 46 4.44 -9.33 -18.24
CA ILE A 46 4.52 -8.18 -19.13
C ILE A 46 5.98 -8.00 -19.57
N SER A 47 6.18 -7.70 -20.83
CA SER A 47 7.51 -7.43 -21.40
C SER A 47 7.48 -6.30 -22.38
N LYS A 48 8.61 -5.63 -22.56
CA LYS A 48 8.80 -4.66 -23.64
C LYS A 48 8.75 -5.40 -24.96
N SER A 49 7.94 -4.92 -25.92
CA SER A 49 7.83 -5.47 -27.27
C SER A 49 7.75 -4.35 -28.30
N GLY A 50 8.77 -4.26 -29.14
CA GLY A 50 8.88 -3.15 -30.10
C GLY A 50 8.80 -1.78 -29.41
N SER A 51 7.88 -0.92 -29.87
CA SER A 51 7.63 0.40 -29.28
C SER A 51 6.67 0.40 -28.09
N GLY A 52 6.08 -0.75 -27.76
CA GLY A 52 5.07 -0.90 -26.70
C GLY A 52 5.35 -2.07 -25.77
N PHE A 53 4.31 -2.72 -25.32
CA PHE A 53 4.34 -3.84 -24.36
C PHE A 53 3.45 -4.96 -24.83
N ALA A 54 3.86 -6.20 -24.58
CA ALA A 54 3.01 -7.37 -24.66
C ALA A 54 2.77 -7.94 -23.26
N PHE A 55 1.59 -8.49 -23.01
CA PHE A 55 1.20 -8.96 -21.69
C PHE A 55 0.34 -10.22 -21.75
N ASP A 56 0.36 -10.96 -20.65
CA ASP A 56 -0.46 -12.13 -20.36
C ASP A 56 -1.36 -11.85 -19.16
N LEU A 57 -2.67 -12.03 -19.33
CA LEU A 57 -3.70 -11.83 -18.30
C LEU A 57 -4.36 -13.16 -17.95
N LEU A 58 -4.45 -13.46 -16.65
CA LEU A 58 -5.25 -14.56 -16.13
C LEU A 58 -6.68 -14.08 -15.88
N GLN A 59 -7.64 -14.70 -16.59
CA GLN A 59 -9.05 -14.40 -16.47
C GLN A 59 -9.68 -15.12 -15.27
N PRO A 60 -10.89 -14.73 -14.81
CA PRO A 60 -11.58 -15.38 -13.70
C PRO A 60 -11.90 -16.86 -13.91
N ASP A 61 -12.02 -17.31 -15.15
CA ASP A 61 -12.25 -18.70 -15.52
C ASP A 61 -10.96 -19.55 -15.62
N GLY A 62 -9.81 -18.95 -15.32
CA GLY A 62 -8.51 -19.59 -15.41
C GLY A 62 -7.88 -19.58 -16.80
N SER A 63 -8.53 -19.00 -17.80
CA SER A 63 -7.96 -18.85 -19.14
C SER A 63 -6.96 -17.71 -19.20
N HIS A 64 -6.00 -17.80 -20.16
CA HIS A 64 -5.03 -16.76 -20.45
C HIS A 64 -5.46 -15.91 -21.66
N GLN A 65 -5.37 -14.59 -21.50
CA GLN A 65 -5.61 -13.63 -22.57
C GLN A 65 -4.34 -12.84 -22.83
N PHE A 66 -3.81 -12.98 -24.04
CA PHE A 66 -2.64 -12.21 -24.48
C PHE A 66 -3.08 -10.91 -25.15
N GLY A 67 -2.31 -9.86 -24.91
CA GLY A 67 -2.57 -8.57 -25.51
C GLY A 67 -1.32 -7.72 -25.67
N THR A 68 -1.49 -6.57 -26.32
CA THR A 68 -0.44 -5.57 -26.51
C THR A 68 -0.95 -4.19 -26.19
N SER A 69 -0.05 -3.30 -25.75
CA SER A 69 -0.36 -1.90 -25.52
C SER A 69 0.77 -1.01 -26.00
N GLN A 70 0.44 0.17 -26.54
CA GLN A 70 1.45 1.16 -26.90
C GLN A 70 2.05 1.84 -25.70
N PHE A 71 1.23 2.11 -24.68
CA PHE A 71 1.63 2.66 -23.37
C PHE A 71 1.05 1.81 -22.27
N THR A 72 1.76 1.70 -21.17
CA THR A 72 1.30 1.02 -19.96
C THR A 72 1.41 1.96 -18.77
N VAL A 73 0.37 2.03 -17.95
CA VAL A 73 0.35 2.83 -16.72
C VAL A 73 0.13 1.89 -15.53
N PHE A 74 1.12 1.78 -14.66
CA PHE A 74 0.91 1.09 -13.38
C PHE A 74 0.25 2.02 -12.36
N ALA A 75 -0.91 1.59 -11.86
CA ALA A 75 -1.67 2.25 -10.80
C ALA A 75 -2.07 1.21 -9.74
N THR A 76 -1.11 0.35 -9.38
CA THR A 76 -1.33 -0.92 -8.67
C THR A 76 -1.33 -0.78 -7.14
N GLY A 77 -1.24 0.45 -6.62
CA GLY A 77 -1.17 0.68 -5.18
C GLY A 77 0.17 0.29 -4.57
N GLY A 78 0.19 0.15 -3.25
CA GLY A 78 1.41 -0.05 -2.46
C GLY A 78 1.78 -1.50 -2.22
N ILE A 79 2.52 -1.71 -1.12
CA ILE A 79 3.17 -2.98 -0.77
C ILE A 79 2.69 -3.52 0.58
N GLY A 80 1.56 -3.06 1.11
CA GLY A 80 1.19 -3.32 2.51
C GLY A 80 1.20 -4.78 2.89
N ARG A 81 0.85 -5.66 1.97
CA ARG A 81 0.79 -7.11 2.21
C ARG A 81 2.15 -7.79 2.34
N VAL A 82 3.25 -7.08 2.18
CA VAL A 82 4.58 -7.60 2.53
C VAL A 82 4.78 -7.70 4.05
N TYR A 83 3.90 -7.06 4.85
CA TYR A 83 3.86 -7.15 6.31
C TYR A 83 2.69 -8.03 6.79
N GLU A 84 2.83 -8.60 7.98
CA GLU A 84 1.73 -9.34 8.62
C GLU A 84 0.54 -8.42 8.92
N TYR A 85 0.85 -7.21 9.43
CA TYR A 85 -0.15 -6.23 9.84
C TYR A 85 -0.08 -4.98 8.98
N THR A 86 -1.18 -4.69 8.31
CA THR A 86 -1.33 -3.52 7.45
C THR A 86 -2.77 -3.03 7.44
N THR A 87 -2.96 -1.74 7.21
CA THR A 87 -4.29 -1.16 6.93
C THR A 87 -4.66 -1.22 5.45
N ASN A 88 -3.78 -1.78 4.61
CA ASN A 88 -4.03 -1.83 3.16
C ASN A 88 -4.94 -3.01 2.78
N SER A 89 -5.59 -2.86 1.64
CA SER A 89 -6.37 -3.92 1.00
C SER A 89 -5.54 -5.19 0.77
N ALA A 90 -6.23 -6.34 0.66
CA ALA A 90 -5.60 -7.63 0.37
C ALA A 90 -4.80 -7.66 -0.93
N ILE A 91 -5.12 -6.77 -1.88
CA ILE A 91 -4.45 -6.69 -3.18
C ILE A 91 -3.21 -5.77 -3.21
N ALA A 92 -2.81 -5.18 -2.08
CA ALA A 92 -1.63 -4.32 -1.99
C ALA A 92 -0.33 -5.15 -1.88
N THR A 93 -0.03 -5.93 -2.89
CA THR A 93 1.05 -6.93 -2.93
C THR A 93 2.32 -6.46 -3.66
N GLY A 94 2.28 -5.24 -4.25
CA GLY A 94 3.43 -4.64 -4.93
C GLY A 94 3.66 -5.13 -6.37
N ASP A 95 2.65 -5.73 -7.00
CA ASP A 95 2.79 -6.38 -8.31
C ASP A 95 3.35 -5.44 -9.39
N GLY A 96 2.81 -4.23 -9.53
CA GLY A 96 3.32 -3.29 -10.53
C GLY A 96 4.77 -2.88 -10.29
N ILE A 97 5.21 -2.78 -9.03
CA ILE A 97 6.61 -2.49 -8.69
C ILE A 97 7.50 -3.68 -9.07
N ALA A 98 7.06 -4.91 -8.79
CA ALA A 98 7.79 -6.12 -9.15
C ALA A 98 7.92 -6.28 -10.67
N PHE A 99 6.85 -6.03 -11.44
CA PHE A 99 6.88 -6.04 -12.90
C PHE A 99 7.77 -4.92 -13.47
N ALA A 100 7.66 -3.70 -12.94
CA ALA A 100 8.51 -2.60 -13.36
C ALA A 100 10.00 -2.90 -13.11
N HIS A 101 10.32 -3.47 -11.94
CA HIS A 101 11.67 -3.91 -11.62
C HIS A 101 12.19 -4.97 -12.61
N ALA A 102 11.37 -5.98 -12.92
CA ALA A 102 11.72 -7.02 -13.89
C ALA A 102 11.97 -6.47 -15.30
N MET A 103 11.27 -5.40 -15.69
CA MET A 103 11.50 -4.68 -16.95
C MET A 103 12.68 -3.68 -16.91
N GLY A 104 13.42 -3.59 -15.80
CA GLY A 104 14.56 -2.69 -15.64
C GLY A 104 14.20 -1.24 -15.31
N ALA A 105 12.98 -0.96 -14.91
CA ALA A 105 12.61 0.36 -14.39
C ALA A 105 13.36 0.63 -13.08
N LYS A 106 13.76 1.90 -12.89
CA LYS A 106 14.43 2.32 -11.67
C LYS A 106 13.45 2.31 -10.50
N ILE A 107 13.76 1.52 -9.46
CA ILE A 107 13.06 1.51 -8.18
C ILE A 107 13.86 2.34 -7.19
N GLN A 108 13.22 3.20 -6.43
CA GLN A 108 13.87 4.08 -5.45
C GLN A 108 13.16 4.07 -4.12
N GLU A 109 13.95 4.13 -3.05
CA GLU A 109 13.47 4.41 -1.70
C GLU A 109 12.36 3.46 -1.23
N LEU A 110 12.39 2.19 -1.66
CA LEU A 110 11.36 1.20 -1.33
C LEU A 110 11.32 0.90 0.17
N SER A 111 12.38 1.22 0.90
CA SER A 111 12.46 1.17 2.35
C SER A 111 11.79 2.37 3.06
N TRP A 112 11.33 3.39 2.31
CA TRP A 112 10.59 4.51 2.89
C TRP A 112 9.13 4.14 3.09
N ILE A 113 8.85 3.53 4.23
CA ILE A 113 7.55 2.98 4.59
C ILE A 113 6.99 3.77 5.77
N GLN A 114 5.78 4.25 5.64
CA GLN A 114 5.05 4.88 6.73
C GLN A 114 4.27 3.82 7.51
N PHE A 115 4.55 3.74 8.81
CA PHE A 115 3.75 2.97 9.75
C PHE A 115 2.73 3.89 10.43
N HIS A 116 1.47 3.48 10.44
CA HIS A 116 0.42 4.24 11.13
C HIS A 116 0.34 3.83 12.58
N PRO A 117 0.40 4.76 13.55
CA PRO A 117 0.45 4.43 14.97
C PRO A 117 -0.84 3.83 15.52
N THR A 118 -1.99 4.15 14.93
CA THR A 118 -3.32 3.82 15.45
C THR A 118 -4.12 2.94 14.50
N ALA A 119 -3.60 1.75 14.19
CA ALA A 119 -4.38 0.70 13.59
C ALA A 119 -5.09 -0.10 14.69
N PHE A 120 -6.36 -0.45 14.48
CA PHE A 120 -7.13 -1.29 15.39
C PHE A 120 -6.44 -2.63 15.58
N ALA A 121 -6.14 -3.01 16.83
CA ALA A 121 -5.27 -4.13 17.18
C ALA A 121 -6.00 -5.11 18.10
N HIS A 122 -7.06 -5.74 17.61
CA HIS A 122 -7.76 -6.79 18.31
C HIS A 122 -7.44 -8.18 17.74
N LYS A 123 -7.37 -9.19 18.58
CA LYS A 123 -7.14 -10.60 18.17
C LYS A 123 -8.22 -11.03 17.20
N ASP A 124 -7.85 -11.84 16.21
CA ASP A 124 -8.74 -12.42 15.20
C ASP A 124 -9.48 -11.40 14.30
N ARG A 125 -9.04 -10.15 14.27
CA ARG A 125 -9.57 -9.12 13.38
C ARG A 125 -8.49 -8.53 12.48
N GLU A 126 -8.84 -8.28 11.22
CA GLU A 126 -7.96 -7.53 10.33
C GLU A 126 -7.72 -6.12 10.87
N ARG A 127 -6.51 -5.63 10.68
CA ARG A 127 -6.17 -4.26 11.04
C ARG A 127 -6.98 -3.30 10.19
N PHE A 128 -7.65 -2.35 10.81
CA PHE A 128 -8.23 -1.23 10.07
C PHE A 128 -7.74 0.10 10.64
N LEU A 129 -7.84 1.15 9.83
CA LEU A 129 -7.32 2.44 10.18
C LEU A 129 -8.26 3.17 11.15
N ILE A 130 -7.80 3.44 12.37
CA ILE A 130 -8.37 4.51 13.18
C ILE A 130 -7.68 5.80 12.77
N SER A 131 -8.39 6.62 12.00
CA SER A 131 -7.84 7.82 11.37
C SER A 131 -7.09 8.72 12.35
N GLU A 132 -6.04 9.36 11.86
CA GLU A 132 -5.30 10.40 12.61
C GLU A 132 -6.19 11.53 13.09
N SER A 133 -7.30 11.80 12.38
CA SER A 133 -8.27 12.81 12.79
C SER A 133 -8.87 12.52 14.18
N VAL A 134 -8.94 11.27 14.63
CA VAL A 134 -9.39 10.93 15.99
C VAL A 134 -8.42 11.49 17.05
N ARG A 135 -7.10 11.42 16.79
CA ARG A 135 -6.09 12.10 17.64
C ARG A 135 -6.21 13.61 17.52
N GLY A 136 -6.47 14.11 16.30
CA GLY A 136 -6.70 15.54 16.03
C GLY A 136 -7.90 16.14 16.75
N GLU A 137 -8.93 15.31 17.07
CA GLU A 137 -10.10 15.68 17.86
C GLU A 137 -9.90 15.43 19.38
N GLY A 138 -8.65 15.19 19.82
CA GLY A 138 -8.30 15.15 21.23
C GLY A 138 -8.20 13.77 21.87
N ALA A 139 -8.21 12.69 21.10
CA ALA A 139 -8.00 11.35 21.64
C ALA A 139 -6.60 11.19 22.26
N TRP A 140 -6.52 10.49 23.38
CA TRP A 140 -5.28 10.14 24.06
C TRP A 140 -4.77 8.76 23.64
N LEU A 141 -3.44 8.61 23.62
CA LEU A 141 -2.78 7.32 23.52
C LEU A 141 -2.34 6.84 24.90
N LEU A 142 -2.74 5.63 25.25
CA LEU A 142 -2.50 5.02 26.55
C LEU A 142 -1.68 3.73 26.39
N ASN A 143 -0.77 3.47 27.33
CA ASN A 143 -0.04 2.21 27.43
C ASN A 143 -0.85 1.16 28.24
N CYS A 144 -0.28 -0.04 28.45
CA CYS A 144 -0.92 -1.12 29.21
C CYS A 144 -1.25 -0.78 30.68
N LYS A 145 -0.72 0.33 31.22
CA LYS A 145 -1.04 0.86 32.55
C LYS A 145 -2.11 1.96 32.49
N HIS A 146 -2.71 2.16 31.32
CA HIS A 146 -3.66 3.25 31.04
C HIS A 146 -3.09 4.66 31.29
N GLU A 147 -1.77 4.83 31.13
CA GLU A 147 -1.09 6.11 31.26
C GLU A 147 -0.80 6.72 29.89
N ARG A 148 -0.96 8.04 29.74
CA ARG A 148 -0.47 8.78 28.57
C ARG A 148 1.05 8.76 28.57
N PHE A 149 1.67 8.47 27.44
CA PHE A 149 3.11 8.27 27.37
C PHE A 149 3.80 9.04 26.24
N VAL A 150 3.10 9.42 25.17
CA VAL A 150 3.72 9.99 23.95
C VAL A 150 4.52 11.25 24.27
N SER A 151 4.04 12.08 25.19
CA SER A 151 4.74 13.31 25.63
C SER A 151 6.09 13.06 26.33
N LYS A 152 6.38 11.82 26.74
CA LYS A 152 7.72 11.43 27.25
C LYS A 152 8.77 11.37 26.11
N TYR A 153 8.32 11.15 24.89
CA TYR A 153 9.15 10.99 23.70
C TYR A 153 9.16 12.24 22.82
N ASP A 154 8.02 12.95 22.73
CA ASP A 154 7.89 14.19 21.95
C ASP A 154 6.91 15.16 22.63
N PRO A 155 7.29 16.43 22.82
CA PRO A 155 6.45 17.42 23.52
C PRO A 155 5.13 17.73 22.83
N ARG A 156 4.98 17.41 21.52
CA ARG A 156 3.73 17.56 20.78
C ARG A 156 2.71 16.48 21.15
N GLY A 157 3.12 15.43 21.87
CA GLY A 157 2.24 14.35 22.31
C GLY A 157 1.57 13.64 21.13
N GLU A 158 0.30 13.37 21.23
CA GLU A 158 -0.50 12.64 20.24
C GLU A 158 -0.61 13.35 18.88
N LEU A 159 -0.27 14.63 18.81
CA LEU A 159 -0.24 15.42 17.56
C LEU A 159 1.14 15.44 16.89
N ALA A 160 2.11 14.73 17.42
CA ALA A 160 3.38 14.52 16.74
C ALA A 160 3.18 13.76 15.42
N PRO A 161 4.10 13.88 14.44
CA PRO A 161 4.05 13.14 13.19
C PRO A 161 3.95 11.63 13.39
N ARG A 162 3.41 10.92 12.40
CA ARG A 162 3.11 9.47 12.50
C ARG A 162 4.31 8.61 12.83
N ASP A 163 5.46 8.90 12.22
CA ASP A 163 6.73 8.22 12.47
C ASP A 163 7.17 8.38 13.93
N VAL A 164 7.06 9.58 14.47
CA VAL A 164 7.39 9.87 15.88
C VAL A 164 6.48 9.11 16.84
N VAL A 165 5.16 9.13 16.59
CA VAL A 165 4.18 8.44 17.45
C VAL A 165 4.35 6.92 17.34
N SER A 166 4.55 6.37 16.13
CA SER A 166 4.81 4.93 15.95
C SER A 166 6.08 4.50 16.67
N HIS A 167 7.14 5.29 16.56
CA HIS A 167 8.41 5.04 17.25
C HIS A 167 8.24 5.07 18.78
N ALA A 168 7.49 6.07 19.31
CA ALA A 168 7.18 6.17 20.73
C ALA A 168 6.43 4.95 21.26
N ILE A 169 5.46 4.41 20.49
CA ILE A 169 4.75 3.18 20.87
C ILE A 169 5.73 2.00 20.96
N ILE A 170 6.60 1.80 19.97
CA ILE A 170 7.56 0.69 19.99
C ILE A 170 8.56 0.81 21.16
N LEU A 171 9.09 2.01 21.42
CA LEU A 171 9.97 2.22 22.56
C LEU A 171 9.26 1.96 23.91
N GLU A 172 8.02 2.41 24.04
CA GLU A 172 7.22 2.18 25.25
C GLU A 172 6.85 0.69 25.39
N SER A 173 6.56 -0.01 24.27
CA SER A 173 6.34 -1.46 24.22
C SER A 173 7.56 -2.22 24.73
N GLN A 174 8.75 -1.89 24.22
CA GLN A 174 10.02 -2.49 24.68
C GLN A 174 10.26 -2.23 26.17
N ARG A 175 10.02 -1.00 26.65
CA ARG A 175 10.21 -0.61 28.05
C ARG A 175 9.26 -1.36 29.01
N LEU A 176 8.02 -1.61 28.58
CA LEU A 176 6.98 -2.25 29.41
C LEU A 176 6.86 -3.75 29.15
N HIS A 177 7.56 -4.29 28.14
CA HIS A 177 7.40 -5.67 27.66
C HIS A 177 5.94 -6.02 27.38
N SER A 178 5.22 -5.09 26.70
CA SER A 178 3.78 -5.23 26.39
C SER A 178 3.46 -4.55 25.04
N GLU A 179 2.60 -5.18 24.26
CA GLU A 179 2.03 -4.63 23.03
C GLU A 179 0.60 -4.11 23.23
N GLU A 180 0.15 -3.98 24.48
CA GLU A 180 -1.16 -3.45 24.81
C GLU A 180 -1.13 -1.92 24.86
N PHE A 181 -1.73 -1.31 23.86
CA PHE A 181 -1.91 0.14 23.74
C PHE A 181 -3.34 0.45 23.34
N TYR A 182 -3.79 1.64 23.73
CA TYR A 182 -5.18 2.03 23.51
C TYR A 182 -5.25 3.48 23.00
N ILE A 183 -6.28 3.76 22.18
CA ILE A 183 -6.74 5.11 21.90
C ILE A 183 -8.04 5.38 22.65
N ASP A 184 -8.13 6.53 23.30
CA ASP A 184 -9.26 6.91 24.16
C ASP A 184 -9.77 8.31 23.79
N ILE A 185 -11.03 8.39 23.31
CA ILE A 185 -11.74 9.62 22.99
C ILE A 185 -13.03 9.76 23.86
N THR A 186 -13.19 8.94 24.88
CA THR A 186 -14.41 8.89 25.69
C THR A 186 -14.77 10.16 26.43
N ARG A 187 -13.87 11.14 26.48
CA ARG A 187 -14.10 12.46 27.09
C ARG A 187 -14.88 13.41 26.19
N GLU A 188 -14.92 13.12 24.89
CA GLU A 188 -15.67 13.94 23.93
C GLU A 188 -17.15 13.57 23.94
N ASN A 189 -17.97 14.50 23.45
CA ASN A 189 -19.43 14.29 23.38
C ASN A 189 -19.74 13.06 22.49
N PRO A 190 -20.51 12.06 22.99
CA PRO A 190 -20.83 10.86 22.23
C PRO A 190 -21.54 11.12 20.90
N ASP A 191 -22.45 12.10 20.82
CA ASP A 191 -23.16 12.41 19.58
C ASP A 191 -22.24 13.09 18.55
N TYR A 192 -21.30 13.90 19.04
CA TYR A 192 -20.24 14.45 18.20
C TYR A 192 -19.38 13.34 17.61
N ILE A 193 -18.90 12.38 18.42
CA ILE A 193 -18.08 11.24 17.97
C ILE A 193 -18.81 10.45 16.88
N ARG A 194 -20.07 10.07 17.11
CA ARG A 194 -20.89 9.31 16.15
C ARG A 194 -21.11 10.07 14.84
N GLY A 195 -21.33 11.37 14.93
CA GLY A 195 -21.53 12.23 13.76
C GLY A 195 -20.24 12.49 12.97
N ARG A 196 -19.10 12.59 13.67
CA ARG A 196 -17.80 12.92 13.08
C ARG A 196 -17.11 11.72 12.46
N PHE A 197 -17.26 10.52 13.07
CA PHE A 197 -16.59 9.28 12.69
C PHE A 197 -17.58 8.11 12.49
N PRO A 198 -18.62 8.26 11.64
CA PRO A 198 -19.68 7.26 11.55
C PRO A 198 -19.19 5.88 11.10
N MET A 199 -18.23 5.80 10.16
CA MET A 199 -17.68 4.54 9.68
C MET A 199 -16.77 3.87 10.71
N ILE A 200 -15.86 4.64 11.32
CA ILE A 200 -14.98 4.12 12.38
C ILE A 200 -15.82 3.63 13.55
N TYR A 201 -16.82 4.41 13.97
CA TYR A 201 -17.73 4.04 15.05
C TYR A 201 -18.48 2.74 14.76
N GLN A 202 -19.07 2.62 13.58
CA GLN A 202 -19.80 1.42 13.18
C GLN A 202 -18.90 0.18 13.14
N HIS A 203 -17.71 0.30 12.54
CA HIS A 203 -16.77 -0.80 12.44
C HIS A 203 -16.28 -1.29 13.83
N LEU A 204 -16.03 -0.36 14.75
CA LEU A 204 -15.67 -0.71 16.13
C LEU A 204 -16.83 -1.38 16.86
N LEU A 205 -18.07 -0.92 16.69
CA LEU A 205 -19.25 -1.58 17.26
C LEU A 205 -19.42 -3.03 16.78
N GLU A 206 -19.20 -3.28 15.50
CA GLU A 206 -19.23 -4.63 14.91
C GLU A 206 -18.10 -5.52 15.46
N ALA A 207 -17.01 -4.93 15.91
CA ALA A 207 -15.94 -5.61 16.62
C ALA A 207 -16.17 -5.74 18.13
N GLY A 208 -17.26 -5.19 18.66
CA GLY A 208 -17.63 -5.27 20.07
C GLY A 208 -17.14 -4.09 20.92
N PHE A 209 -16.71 -2.97 20.32
CA PHE A 209 -16.21 -1.79 21.03
C PHE A 209 -17.09 -0.56 20.76
N ASP A 210 -17.52 0.13 21.81
CA ASP A 210 -18.16 1.44 21.71
C ASP A 210 -17.11 2.54 22.00
N MET A 211 -16.56 3.18 20.97
CA MET A 211 -15.51 4.20 21.14
C MET A 211 -15.97 5.44 21.95
N THR A 212 -17.25 5.57 22.26
CA THR A 212 -17.75 6.61 23.17
C THR A 212 -17.65 6.21 24.65
N LYS A 213 -17.30 4.95 24.95
CA LYS A 213 -17.23 4.39 26.30
C LYS A 213 -15.97 3.56 26.56
N ASP A 214 -15.43 2.96 25.49
CA ASP A 214 -14.34 2.01 25.59
C ASP A 214 -13.03 2.61 25.12
N GLN A 215 -11.95 2.18 25.73
CA GLN A 215 -10.59 2.38 25.21
C GLN A 215 -10.35 1.37 24.09
N ILE A 216 -9.98 1.84 22.92
CA ILE A 216 -9.88 1.02 21.72
C ILE A 216 -8.44 0.50 21.55
N PRO A 217 -8.21 -0.82 21.47
CA PRO A 217 -6.87 -1.37 21.30
C PRO A 217 -6.27 -0.96 19.96
N VAL A 218 -5.04 -0.44 20.00
CA VAL A 218 -4.30 0.01 18.82
C VAL A 218 -2.85 -0.42 18.88
N PHE A 219 -2.25 -0.65 17.70
CA PHE A 219 -0.82 -0.88 17.55
C PHE A 219 -0.34 -0.40 16.18
N PRO A 220 0.92 0.01 16.01
CA PRO A 220 1.44 0.39 14.72
C PRO A 220 1.35 -0.73 13.68
N CYS A 221 1.07 -0.37 12.44
CA CYS A 221 1.15 -1.29 11.32
C CYS A 221 1.57 -0.57 10.04
N GLN A 222 1.97 -1.33 9.03
CA GLN A 222 2.25 -0.76 7.73
C GLN A 222 1.02 -0.04 7.17
N HIS A 223 1.23 1.13 6.54
CA HIS A 223 0.13 1.97 6.08
C HIS A 223 0.33 2.56 4.69
N TYR A 224 1.53 3.11 4.37
CA TYR A 224 1.78 3.78 3.10
C TYR A 224 3.24 3.62 2.65
N LEU A 225 3.44 3.49 1.33
CA LEU A 225 4.76 3.48 0.71
C LEU A 225 5.06 4.86 0.10
N MET A 226 6.18 5.50 0.47
CA MET A 226 6.65 6.73 -0.17
C MET A 226 7.68 6.47 -1.27
N GLY A 227 8.31 5.30 -1.27
CA GLY A 227 9.16 4.80 -2.35
C GLY A 227 8.36 4.18 -3.49
N GLY A 228 9.04 3.49 -4.40
CA GLY A 228 8.42 2.79 -5.53
C GLY A 228 9.12 3.01 -6.86
N ILE A 229 8.37 2.92 -7.94
CA ILE A 229 8.84 3.13 -9.31
C ILE A 229 9.18 4.61 -9.49
N ALA A 230 10.45 4.92 -9.79
CA ALA A 230 10.91 6.29 -9.99
C ALA A 230 10.25 6.92 -11.22
N VAL A 231 9.65 8.09 -11.05
CA VAL A 231 8.97 8.82 -12.12
C VAL A 231 9.38 10.29 -12.16
N ASP A 232 9.22 10.90 -13.35
CA ASP A 232 9.34 12.34 -13.54
C ASP A 232 8.01 13.07 -13.27
N LEU A 233 7.97 14.39 -13.54
CA LEU A 233 6.76 15.22 -13.34
C LEU A 233 5.60 14.87 -14.28
N HIS A 234 5.84 14.05 -15.31
CA HIS A 234 4.83 13.53 -16.24
C HIS A 234 4.48 12.07 -15.93
N ALA A 235 4.89 11.57 -14.76
CA ALA A 235 4.75 10.18 -14.32
C ALA A 235 5.44 9.15 -15.24
N ARG A 236 6.42 9.56 -16.08
CA ARG A 236 7.19 8.65 -16.91
C ARG A 236 8.22 7.92 -16.06
N THR A 237 8.33 6.61 -16.27
CA THR A 237 9.41 5.81 -15.67
C THR A 237 10.69 5.90 -16.50
N THR A 238 11.74 5.18 -16.09
CA THR A 238 12.97 5.04 -16.89
C THR A 238 12.82 4.08 -18.08
N VAL A 239 11.70 3.36 -18.18
CA VAL A 239 11.36 2.49 -19.34
C VAL A 239 10.41 3.27 -20.24
N ASP A 240 10.83 3.49 -21.49
CA ASP A 240 10.03 4.25 -22.44
C ASP A 240 8.65 3.63 -22.69
N GLY A 241 7.60 4.47 -22.65
CA GLY A 241 6.21 4.07 -22.78
C GLY A 241 5.59 3.51 -21.49
N LEU A 242 6.38 3.30 -20.43
CA LEU A 242 5.89 2.87 -19.11
C LEU A 242 5.73 4.08 -18.18
N TYR A 243 4.56 4.16 -17.55
CA TYR A 243 4.21 5.17 -16.54
C TYR A 243 3.87 4.49 -15.22
N ALA A 244 4.00 5.23 -14.12
CA ALA A 244 3.52 4.79 -12.83
C ALA A 244 2.88 5.96 -12.07
N VAL A 245 1.74 5.72 -11.43
CA VAL A 245 0.96 6.74 -10.73
C VAL A 245 0.40 6.21 -9.40
N GLY A 246 0.11 7.11 -8.47
CA GLY A 246 -0.35 6.75 -7.13
C GLY A 246 0.74 6.05 -6.33
N GLU A 247 0.36 5.26 -5.34
CA GLU A 247 1.28 4.71 -4.32
C GLU A 247 2.37 3.77 -4.86
N CYS A 248 2.19 3.16 -6.04
CA CYS A 248 3.28 2.37 -6.64
C CYS A 248 4.41 3.22 -7.21
N SER A 249 4.20 4.54 -7.38
CA SER A 249 5.16 5.48 -7.94
C SER A 249 5.94 6.23 -6.87
N ARG A 250 7.23 6.44 -7.11
CA ARG A 250 8.06 7.33 -6.32
C ARG A 250 8.11 8.69 -7.02
N THR A 251 7.19 9.57 -6.68
CA THR A 251 7.10 10.95 -7.20
C THR A 251 8.04 11.92 -6.48
N GLY A 252 8.41 11.62 -5.24
CA GLY A 252 9.21 12.48 -4.36
C GLY A 252 8.42 13.53 -3.58
N VAL A 253 7.11 13.70 -3.83
CA VAL A 253 6.30 14.76 -3.18
C VAL A 253 6.12 14.55 -1.68
N HIS A 254 6.24 13.31 -1.20
CA HIS A 254 6.04 12.97 0.21
C HIS A 254 7.33 12.99 1.03
N GLY A 255 8.49 12.95 0.38
CA GLY A 255 9.74 12.74 1.09
C GLY A 255 9.72 11.44 1.89
N HIS A 256 10.33 11.44 3.06
CA HIS A 256 10.44 10.27 3.92
C HIS A 256 9.20 10.02 4.81
N ASN A 257 8.29 10.98 4.92
CA ASN A 257 7.11 10.88 5.79
C ASN A 257 5.93 11.66 5.20
N ARG A 258 4.94 10.95 4.70
CA ARG A 258 3.78 11.53 4.04
C ARG A 258 2.87 12.24 5.04
N LEU A 259 2.48 13.47 4.74
CA LEU A 259 1.40 14.14 5.44
C LEU A 259 0.06 13.45 5.15
N ALA A 260 -0.78 13.36 6.17
CA ALA A 260 -2.12 12.80 6.04
C ALA A 260 -2.90 13.44 4.88
N SER A 261 -3.72 12.63 4.21
CA SER A 261 -4.60 13.01 3.07
C SER A 261 -3.91 13.43 1.77
N ASN A 262 -2.57 13.54 1.71
CA ASN A 262 -1.87 13.96 0.49
C ASN A 262 -1.75 12.85 -0.57
N SER A 263 -1.95 11.57 -0.23
CA SER A 263 -1.86 10.48 -1.20
C SER A 263 -2.91 10.55 -2.31
N LEU A 264 -4.14 10.94 -1.98
CA LEU A 264 -5.18 11.12 -3.00
C LEU A 264 -4.87 12.25 -3.96
N LEU A 265 -4.27 13.35 -3.48
CA LEU A 265 -3.82 14.46 -4.33
C LEU A 265 -2.70 14.02 -5.27
N GLU A 266 -1.71 13.29 -4.77
CA GLU A 266 -0.64 12.69 -5.59
C GLU A 266 -1.23 11.83 -6.71
N ALA A 267 -2.10 10.88 -6.36
CA ALA A 267 -2.71 9.98 -7.33
C ALA A 267 -3.45 10.73 -8.43
N VAL A 268 -4.27 11.72 -8.10
CA VAL A 268 -5.05 12.50 -9.07
C VAL A 268 -4.15 13.37 -9.96
N VAL A 269 -3.17 14.07 -9.37
CA VAL A 269 -2.29 15.01 -10.10
C VAL A 269 -1.39 14.26 -11.08
N PHE A 270 -0.74 13.19 -10.63
CA PHE A 270 0.16 12.42 -11.49
C PHE A 270 -0.57 11.57 -12.52
N SER A 271 -1.77 11.06 -12.22
CA SER A 271 -2.61 10.37 -13.22
C SER A 271 -3.02 11.33 -14.35
N LYS A 272 -3.38 12.57 -14.00
CA LYS A 272 -3.67 13.60 -15.01
C LYS A 272 -2.44 13.93 -15.85
N ALA A 273 -1.28 14.11 -15.23
CA ALA A 273 -0.03 14.42 -15.93
C ALA A 273 0.37 13.27 -16.90
N ALA A 274 0.23 12.00 -16.47
CA ALA A 274 0.44 10.85 -17.33
C ALA A 274 -0.50 10.84 -18.54
N ALA A 275 -1.80 11.06 -18.30
CA ALA A 275 -2.80 11.08 -19.37
C ALA A 275 -2.54 12.21 -20.39
N GLU A 276 -2.17 13.40 -19.94
CA GLU A 276 -1.84 14.54 -20.81
C GLU A 276 -0.61 14.23 -21.66
N ASP A 277 0.44 13.66 -21.09
CA ASP A 277 1.67 13.30 -21.81
C ASP A 277 1.42 12.19 -22.84
N ILE A 278 0.68 11.13 -22.47
CA ILE A 278 0.31 10.05 -23.38
C ILE A 278 -0.51 10.60 -24.56
N ASN A 279 -1.53 11.42 -24.28
CA ASN A 279 -2.38 12.01 -25.33
C ASN A 279 -1.55 12.92 -26.28
N GLN A 280 -0.63 13.71 -25.75
CA GLN A 280 0.25 14.51 -26.58
C GLN A 280 1.12 13.64 -27.50
N LYS A 281 1.68 12.54 -26.98
CA LYS A 281 2.48 11.59 -27.77
C LYS A 281 1.65 10.92 -28.87
N LEU A 282 0.45 10.43 -28.54
CA LEU A 282 -0.46 9.80 -29.49
C LEU A 282 -0.90 10.76 -30.61
N ASN A 283 -1.05 12.05 -30.31
CA ASN A 283 -1.41 13.07 -31.30
C ASN A 283 -0.21 13.52 -32.15
N THR A 284 1.00 13.33 -31.67
CA THR A 284 2.22 13.84 -32.32
C THR A 284 2.92 12.78 -33.17
N PHE A 285 2.90 11.53 -32.72
CA PHE A 285 3.65 10.43 -33.32
C PHE A 285 2.70 9.32 -33.81
N SER A 286 3.05 8.71 -34.94
CA SER A 286 2.44 7.47 -35.38
C SER A 286 3.28 6.30 -34.88
N TYR A 287 2.66 5.37 -34.17
CA TYR A 287 3.33 4.20 -33.65
C TYR A 287 3.05 2.97 -34.52
N PRO A 288 4.08 2.15 -34.82
CA PRO A 288 3.84 0.87 -35.48
C PRO A 288 3.05 -0.08 -34.55
N PRO A 289 2.35 -1.07 -35.12
CA PRO A 289 1.72 -2.12 -34.31
C PRO A 289 2.76 -2.78 -33.38
N VAL A 290 2.35 -3.00 -32.13
CA VAL A 290 3.20 -3.65 -31.14
C VAL A 290 3.20 -5.16 -31.42
N PRO A 291 4.36 -5.79 -31.62
CA PRO A 291 4.42 -7.25 -31.83
C PRO A 291 3.92 -7.99 -30.59
N PRO A 292 3.22 -9.14 -30.72
CA PRO A 292 2.94 -10.02 -29.60
C PRO A 292 4.26 -10.59 -29.03
N ALA A 293 4.25 -10.97 -27.76
CA ALA A 293 5.31 -11.78 -27.17
C ALA A 293 4.87 -13.25 -27.12
N ASP A 294 5.86 -14.14 -27.08
CA ASP A 294 5.65 -15.56 -27.01
C ASP A 294 5.63 -16.01 -25.52
N PHE A 295 4.45 -15.95 -24.92
CA PHE A 295 4.23 -16.39 -23.54
C PHE A 295 3.80 -17.87 -23.53
N HIS A 296 4.30 -18.64 -22.58
CA HIS A 296 4.07 -20.08 -22.47
C HIS A 296 3.51 -20.48 -21.10
N PRO A 297 2.33 -19.96 -20.67
CA PRO A 297 1.75 -20.33 -19.39
C PRO A 297 1.47 -21.82 -19.24
N GLU A 298 1.21 -22.54 -20.35
CA GLU A 298 0.95 -23.98 -20.40
C GLU A 298 2.16 -24.83 -19.97
N THR A 299 3.36 -24.27 -20.00
CA THR A 299 4.58 -24.97 -19.52
C THR A 299 4.73 -24.96 -18.00
N ARG A 300 3.89 -24.19 -17.31
CA ARG A 300 3.89 -24.01 -15.87
C ARG A 300 2.84 -24.90 -15.22
N THR A 301 3.27 -25.94 -14.55
CA THR A 301 2.40 -27.03 -14.06
C THR A 301 2.54 -27.31 -12.57
N ASN A 302 3.60 -26.82 -11.92
CA ASN A 302 3.82 -27.06 -10.50
C ASN A 302 2.88 -26.21 -9.63
N GLN A 303 2.59 -26.67 -8.43
CA GLN A 303 1.80 -25.93 -7.46
C GLN A 303 2.71 -25.09 -6.56
N LEU A 304 2.15 -23.97 -6.09
CA LEU A 304 2.82 -23.14 -5.09
C LEU A 304 2.91 -23.87 -3.75
N ASP A 305 4.08 -23.84 -3.12
CA ASP A 305 4.25 -24.32 -1.74
C ASP A 305 3.40 -23.50 -0.77
N THR A 306 2.67 -24.19 0.09
CA THR A 306 1.83 -23.55 1.11
C THR A 306 2.70 -22.82 2.14
N GLY A 307 2.25 -21.64 2.57
CA GLY A 307 2.89 -20.88 3.64
C GLY A 307 3.98 -19.89 3.21
N LEU A 308 4.49 -19.93 1.97
CA LEU A 308 5.54 -18.99 1.53
C LEU A 308 5.16 -17.52 1.68
N ARG A 309 3.92 -17.14 1.37
CA ARG A 309 3.43 -15.77 1.57
C ARG A 309 3.46 -15.37 3.05
N THR A 310 3.05 -16.26 3.93
CA THR A 310 3.08 -16.03 5.38
C THR A 310 4.51 -15.90 5.88
N GLU A 311 5.41 -16.77 5.42
CA GLU A 311 6.83 -16.73 5.79
C GLU A 311 7.49 -15.40 5.38
N ILE A 312 7.28 -14.91 4.15
CA ILE A 312 7.81 -13.62 3.69
C ILE A 312 7.31 -12.49 4.60
N ARG A 313 6.03 -12.48 4.92
CA ARG A 313 5.40 -11.45 5.75
C ARG A 313 5.93 -11.45 7.18
N SER A 314 6.16 -12.64 7.77
CA SER A 314 6.76 -12.78 9.10
C SER A 314 8.20 -12.26 9.11
N ILE A 315 9.00 -12.64 8.11
CA ILE A 315 10.37 -12.13 7.97
C ILE A 315 10.39 -10.60 7.93
N MET A 316 9.54 -9.99 7.11
CA MET A 316 9.47 -8.53 7.00
C MET A 316 9.00 -7.87 8.29
N GLN A 317 7.99 -8.44 8.96
CA GLN A 317 7.48 -7.95 10.24
C GLN A 317 8.55 -7.98 11.33
N GLU A 318 9.36 -9.03 11.38
CA GLU A 318 10.40 -9.22 12.39
C GLU A 318 11.67 -8.42 12.10
N THR A 319 12.04 -8.26 10.82
CA THR A 319 13.32 -7.65 10.44
C THR A 319 13.23 -6.16 10.14
N TYR A 320 12.20 -5.72 9.41
CA TYR A 320 12.10 -4.35 8.90
C TYR A 320 10.75 -3.71 9.22
N PHE A 321 10.48 -3.54 10.51
CA PHE A 321 9.29 -2.87 11.02
C PHE A 321 9.61 -1.40 11.40
N VAL A 322 8.83 -0.78 12.30
CA VAL A 322 9.00 0.63 12.73
C VAL A 322 10.42 0.93 13.19
N ILE A 323 11.03 0.01 13.93
CA ILE A 323 12.45 0.04 14.31
C ILE A 323 13.11 -1.20 13.72
N PRO A 324 13.90 -1.05 12.63
CA PRO A 324 14.54 -2.18 11.97
C PRO A 324 15.51 -2.95 12.89
N GLN A 325 15.46 -4.28 12.83
CA GLN A 325 16.34 -5.20 13.56
C GLN A 325 17.57 -5.51 12.72
N TYR A 326 18.51 -4.59 12.61
CA TYR A 326 19.67 -4.67 11.70
C TYR A 326 20.47 -5.96 11.81
N SER A 327 20.53 -6.60 12.97
CA SER A 327 21.21 -7.88 13.17
C SER A 327 20.50 -9.07 12.50
N GLN A 328 19.21 -8.96 12.25
CA GLN A 328 18.38 -10.02 11.63
C GLN A 328 18.23 -9.85 10.12
N ILE A 329 18.46 -8.65 9.58
CA ILE A 329 18.32 -8.35 8.15
C ILE A 329 19.12 -9.33 7.26
N PRO A 330 20.42 -9.64 7.53
CA PRO A 330 21.17 -10.55 6.64
C PRO A 330 20.55 -11.94 6.50
N ALA A 331 20.02 -12.50 7.60
CA ALA A 331 19.37 -13.82 7.57
C ALA A 331 18.01 -13.74 6.85
N GLY A 332 17.21 -12.71 7.14
CA GLY A 332 15.95 -12.49 6.45
C GLY A 332 16.12 -12.30 4.94
N TYR A 333 17.08 -11.45 4.53
CA TYR A 333 17.44 -11.24 3.13
C TYR A 333 17.83 -12.54 2.41
N GLN A 334 18.71 -13.33 3.02
CA GLN A 334 19.14 -14.60 2.45
C GLN A 334 17.93 -15.53 2.23
N ARG A 335 17.05 -15.65 3.23
CA ARG A 335 15.88 -16.52 3.14
C ARG A 335 14.88 -16.06 2.08
N VAL A 336 14.59 -14.77 2.01
CA VAL A 336 13.68 -14.22 0.99
C VAL A 336 14.24 -14.38 -0.42
N ARG A 337 15.57 -14.26 -0.62
CA ARG A 337 16.21 -14.55 -1.91
C ARG A 337 16.08 -16.01 -2.33
N GLU A 338 16.20 -16.95 -1.39
CA GLU A 338 15.98 -18.38 -1.67
C GLU A 338 14.54 -18.63 -2.11
N ILE A 339 13.57 -18.03 -1.42
CA ILE A 339 12.15 -18.09 -1.81
C ILE A 339 11.94 -17.50 -3.20
N LEU A 340 12.48 -16.32 -3.49
CA LEU A 340 12.35 -15.68 -4.80
C LEU A 340 12.99 -16.53 -5.91
N HIS A 341 14.16 -17.10 -5.65
CA HIS A 341 14.82 -18.01 -6.61
C HIS A 341 13.95 -19.23 -6.90
N HIS A 342 13.40 -19.87 -5.86
CA HIS A 342 12.48 -21.00 -6.01
C HIS A 342 11.25 -20.63 -6.85
N LEU A 343 10.59 -19.50 -6.51
CA LEU A 343 9.40 -19.01 -7.25
C LEU A 343 9.71 -18.75 -8.74
N ASN A 344 10.91 -18.28 -9.05
CA ASN A 344 11.29 -17.99 -10.44
C ASN A 344 11.73 -19.23 -11.25
N THR A 345 12.10 -20.33 -10.61
CA THR A 345 12.70 -21.51 -11.28
C THR A 345 11.82 -22.76 -11.27
N ALA A 346 10.81 -22.82 -10.39
CA ALA A 346 10.03 -24.04 -10.15
C ALA A 346 8.88 -24.27 -11.15
N ASN A 347 8.73 -23.47 -12.21
CA ASN A 347 7.64 -23.57 -13.20
C ASN A 347 6.24 -23.70 -12.55
N ILE A 348 5.99 -22.89 -11.53
CA ILE A 348 4.72 -22.86 -10.82
C ILE A 348 3.64 -22.26 -11.73
N ALA A 349 2.47 -22.87 -11.78
CA ALA A 349 1.33 -22.41 -12.55
C ALA A 349 0.89 -21.01 -12.10
N PHE A 350 0.45 -20.20 -13.06
CA PHE A 350 -0.09 -18.90 -12.72
C PHE A 350 -1.42 -19.05 -12.00
N ASP A 351 -1.44 -18.56 -10.77
CA ASP A 351 -2.63 -18.28 -9.99
C ASP A 351 -2.41 -16.99 -9.17
N PRO A 352 -3.45 -16.41 -8.58
CA PRO A 352 -3.30 -15.21 -7.75
C PRO A 352 -2.28 -15.36 -6.63
N ASN A 353 -2.23 -16.54 -5.98
CA ASN A 353 -1.31 -16.77 -4.86
C ASN A 353 0.16 -16.78 -5.29
N TYR A 354 0.45 -17.38 -6.45
CA TYR A 354 1.81 -17.41 -7.01
C TYR A 354 2.25 -16.00 -7.43
N ILE A 355 1.38 -15.26 -8.16
CA ILE A 355 1.70 -13.90 -8.63
C ILE A 355 2.03 -13.01 -7.42
N GLU A 356 1.16 -13.04 -6.41
CA GLU A 356 1.35 -12.27 -5.18
C GLU A 356 2.60 -12.72 -4.38
N ALA A 357 2.85 -14.04 -4.24
CA ALA A 357 4.04 -14.53 -3.54
C ALA A 357 5.33 -14.07 -4.21
N ARG A 358 5.39 -14.13 -5.56
CA ARG A 358 6.53 -13.66 -6.34
C ARG A 358 6.76 -12.16 -6.15
N SER A 359 5.69 -11.38 -6.18
CA SER A 359 5.75 -9.93 -5.95
C SER A 359 6.23 -9.60 -4.55
N LEU A 360 5.65 -10.23 -3.51
CA LEU A 360 6.07 -10.04 -2.12
C LEU A 360 7.55 -10.40 -1.90
N ALA A 361 8.01 -11.52 -2.47
CA ALA A 361 9.41 -11.92 -2.37
C ALA A 361 10.34 -10.93 -3.09
N THR A 362 9.93 -10.40 -4.25
CA THR A 362 10.69 -9.37 -4.99
C THR A 362 10.81 -8.10 -4.14
N ILE A 363 9.68 -7.60 -3.61
CA ILE A 363 9.63 -6.39 -2.77
C ILE A 363 10.49 -6.56 -1.52
N ALA A 364 10.33 -7.68 -0.80
CA ALA A 364 11.11 -7.95 0.40
C ALA A 364 12.63 -8.04 0.11
N THR A 365 13.03 -8.65 -1.03
CA THR A 365 14.44 -8.70 -1.45
C THR A 365 15.03 -7.32 -1.73
N ILE A 366 14.22 -6.36 -2.23
CA ILE A 366 14.71 -5.00 -2.50
C ILE A 366 14.80 -4.18 -1.21
N ILE A 367 13.92 -4.42 -0.25
CA ILE A 367 13.90 -3.67 1.02
C ILE A 367 15.01 -4.10 1.95
N LEU A 368 15.23 -5.40 2.10
CA LEU A 368 16.24 -6.00 2.99
C LEU A 368 17.64 -5.96 2.38
#